data_81686be4479dee61fab67ac33d856a0f
#
_entry.id   81686be4479dee61fab67ac33d856a0f
#
_cell.length_a   1.000
_cell.length_b   1.000
_cell.length_c   1.000
_cell.angle_alpha   90.00
_cell.angle_beta   90.00
_cell.angle_gamma   90.00
#
_symmetry.space_group_name_H-M   'P 1'
#
loop_
_entity.id
_entity.type
_entity.pdbx_description
1 polymer ?
#
loop_
_entity_poly.entity_id
_entity_poly.type
_entity_poly.pdbx_seq_one_letter_code
_entity_poly.pdbx_strand_id
1 'polypeptide(L)' 'MNETEVFYPTSQIAWREWLEKNHLSKQSVWVVFYSKKSEKNSITWSEAVDVALCFGWIDSKKIKIDEETSHQFF' A
#
# COMPACT_ATOMS: atom_id res chain seq x y z
N MET A 1 -15.78 15.76 -0.38
CA MET A 1 -15.47 14.71 -1.35
C MET A 1 -14.38 13.81 -0.79
N ASN A 2 -14.61 12.53 -0.81
CA ASN A 2 -13.71 11.58 -0.15
C ASN A 2 -12.77 10.96 -1.17
N GLU A 3 -11.67 11.64 -1.41
CA GLU A 3 -10.64 11.06 -2.24
C GLU A 3 -9.77 10.14 -1.38
N THR A 4 -9.57 8.93 -1.85
CA THR A 4 -8.72 7.98 -1.16
C THR A 4 -7.26 8.38 -1.37
N GLU A 5 -6.52 8.44 -0.29
CA GLU A 5 -5.10 8.78 -0.34
C GLU A 5 -4.32 7.73 -1.13
N VAL A 6 -3.29 8.17 -1.83
CA VAL A 6 -2.32 7.29 -2.48
C VAL A 6 -1.01 7.39 -1.69
N PHE A 7 -0.51 6.26 -1.23
CA PHE A 7 0.69 6.21 -0.41
C PHE A 7 1.72 5.26 -1.03
N TYR A 8 2.96 5.71 -1.12
CA TYR A 8 4.06 4.91 -1.62
C TYR A 8 5.00 4.54 -0.47
N PRO A 9 4.86 3.33 0.10
CA PRO A 9 5.80 2.88 1.13
C PRO A 9 7.10 2.40 0.49
N THR A 10 8.22 2.94 0.95
CA THR A 10 9.53 2.54 0.46
C THR A 10 10.05 1.30 1.18
N SER A 11 9.41 0.91 2.27
CA SER A 11 9.78 -0.25 3.05
C SER A 11 8.57 -0.77 3.82
N GLN A 12 8.67 -1.99 4.33
CA GLN A 12 7.64 -2.57 5.19
C GLN A 12 7.45 -1.75 6.46
N ILE A 13 8.54 -1.21 6.99
CA ILE A 13 8.49 -0.36 8.19
C ILE A 13 7.71 0.92 7.90
N ALA A 14 7.95 1.54 6.75
CA ALA A 14 7.23 2.75 6.37
C ALA A 14 5.72 2.51 6.26
N TRP A 15 5.32 1.38 5.70
CA TRP A 15 3.92 0.99 5.59
C TRP A 15 3.30 0.78 6.97
N ARG A 16 4.01 0.10 7.85
CA ARG A 16 3.57 -0.13 9.21
C ARG A 16 3.39 1.18 9.98
N GLU A 17 4.34 2.10 9.86
CA GLU A 17 4.25 3.40 10.51
C GLU A 17 3.05 4.21 10.01
N TRP A 18 2.77 4.15 8.71
CA TRP A 18 1.60 4.82 8.14
C TRP A 18 0.33 4.25 8.76
N LEU A 19 0.22 2.93 8.86
CA LEU A 19 -0.94 2.29 9.45
C LEU A 19 -1.08 2.62 10.94
N GLU A 20 0.01 2.64 11.68
CA GLU A 20 -0.02 3.00 13.09
C GLU A 20 -0.61 4.40 13.30
N LYS A 21 -0.30 5.31 12.41
CA LYS A 21 -0.78 6.69 12.51
C LYS A 21 -2.19 6.88 11.96
N ASN A 22 -2.60 6.08 11.01
CA ASN A 22 -3.80 6.37 10.22
C ASN A 22 -4.92 5.32 10.30
N HIS A 23 -4.66 4.13 10.81
CA HIS A 23 -5.67 3.04 10.73
C HIS A 23 -6.96 3.34 11.48
N LEU A 24 -6.93 4.20 12.48
CA LEU A 24 -8.13 4.58 13.23
C LEU A 24 -8.86 5.77 12.62
N SER A 25 -8.16 6.60 11.86
CA SER A 25 -8.75 7.81 11.28
C SER A 25 -9.08 7.69 9.80
N LYS A 26 -8.48 6.75 9.10
CA LYS A 26 -8.72 6.51 7.68
C LYS A 26 -9.28 5.11 7.48
N GLN A 27 -10.09 4.95 6.43
CA GLN A 27 -10.75 3.69 6.13
C GLN A 27 -10.12 2.93 4.98
N SER A 28 -9.35 3.62 4.16
CA SER A 28 -8.78 3.02 2.96
C SER A 28 -7.59 3.82 2.46
N VAL A 29 -6.80 3.18 1.60
CA VAL A 29 -5.64 3.81 0.96
C VAL A 29 -5.28 3.02 -0.29
N TRP A 30 -4.77 3.72 -1.31
CA TRP A 30 -4.13 3.09 -2.46
C TRP A 30 -2.64 2.99 -2.18
N VAL A 31 -2.12 1.78 -2.15
CA VAL A 31 -0.68 1.55 -1.91
C VAL A 31 0.01 1.34 -3.25
N VAL A 32 1.08 2.08 -3.48
CA VAL A 32 1.84 2.00 -4.73
C VAL A 32 2.88 0.90 -4.65
N PHE A 33 2.88 0.01 -5.65
CA PHE A 33 3.89 -1.04 -5.80
C PHE A 33 4.64 -0.84 -7.11
N TYR A 34 5.95 -1.04 -7.07
CA TYR A 34 6.77 -1.05 -8.27
C TYR A 34 7.27 -2.46 -8.51
N SER A 35 7.37 -2.84 -9.79
CA SER A 35 7.85 -4.17 -10.14
C SER A 35 9.35 -4.30 -9.86
N LYS A 36 9.84 -5.53 -9.84
CA LYS A 36 11.27 -5.78 -9.64
C LYS A 36 12.15 -5.21 -10.76
N LYS A 37 11.56 -4.92 -11.91
CA LYS A 37 12.26 -4.32 -13.04
C LYS A 37 12.51 -2.84 -12.83
N SER A 38 11.76 -2.21 -11.92
CA SER A 38 11.95 -0.81 -11.59
C SER A 38 13.15 -0.63 -10.68
N GLU A 39 13.83 0.49 -10.80
CA GLU A 39 14.92 0.84 -9.89
C GLU A 39 14.41 1.35 -8.55
N LYS A 40 13.11 1.59 -8.44
CA LYS A 40 12.51 2.13 -7.23
C LYS A 40 12.30 1.04 -6.19
N ASN A 41 12.56 1.37 -4.94
CA ASN A 41 12.29 0.47 -3.84
C ASN A 41 10.78 0.29 -3.68
N SER A 42 10.37 -0.93 -3.43
CA SER A 42 8.97 -1.25 -3.22
C SER A 42 8.86 -2.44 -2.29
N ILE A 43 7.85 -2.44 -1.44
CA ILE A 43 7.53 -3.63 -0.67
C ILE A 43 6.79 -4.61 -1.57
N THR A 44 6.79 -5.88 -1.23
CA THR A 44 6.04 -6.88 -1.97
C THR A 44 4.58 -6.85 -1.52
N TRP A 45 3.71 -7.41 -2.35
CA TRP A 45 2.30 -7.55 -1.99
C TRP A 45 2.13 -8.36 -0.70
N SER A 46 2.88 -9.47 -0.55
CA SER A 46 2.81 -10.30 0.66
C SER A 46 3.18 -9.50 1.90
N GLU A 47 4.24 -8.70 1.83
CA GLU A 47 4.66 -7.88 2.96
C GLU A 47 3.58 -6.85 3.32
N ALA A 48 2.97 -6.24 2.31
CA ALA A 48 1.92 -5.26 2.53
C ALA A 48 0.68 -5.89 3.18
N VAL A 49 0.28 -7.06 2.71
CA VAL A 49 -0.88 -7.77 3.27
C VAL A 49 -0.61 -8.19 4.72
N ASP A 50 0.58 -8.73 4.99
CA ASP A 50 0.92 -9.17 6.35
C ASP A 50 0.81 -8.02 7.35
N VAL A 51 1.35 -6.86 7.01
CA VAL A 51 1.30 -5.69 7.88
C VAL A 51 -0.14 -5.18 8.00
N ALA A 52 -0.87 -5.10 6.90
CA ALA A 52 -2.25 -4.62 6.91
C ALA A 52 -3.15 -5.47 7.80
N LEU A 53 -2.98 -6.79 7.75
CA LEU A 53 -3.77 -7.70 8.58
C LEU A 53 -3.55 -7.47 10.08
N CYS A 54 -2.36 -7.04 10.47
CA CYS A 54 -2.07 -6.70 11.87
C CYS A 54 -2.94 -5.54 12.36
N PHE A 55 -3.44 -4.71 11.46
CA PHE A 55 -4.30 -3.57 11.77
C PHE A 55 -5.75 -3.80 11.35
N GLY A 56 -6.09 -5.02 10.94
CA GLY A 56 -7.44 -5.36 10.51
C GLY A 56 -7.79 -4.85 9.12
N TRP A 57 -6.81 -4.50 8.32
CA TRP A 57 -7.03 -4.01 6.95
C TRP A 57 -6.83 -5.15 5.96
N ILE A 58 -7.68 -5.18 4.92
CA ILE A 58 -7.68 -6.24 3.91
C ILE A 58 -7.58 -5.58 2.53
N ASP A 59 -6.74 -6.15 1.66
CA ASP A 59 -6.67 -5.69 0.28
C ASP A 59 -7.96 -6.06 -0.46
N SER A 60 -8.38 -5.23 -1.40
CA SER A 60 -9.62 -5.48 -2.12
C SER A 60 -9.46 -5.50 -3.63
N LYS A 61 -8.73 -4.57 -4.23
CA LYS A 61 -8.57 -4.56 -5.69
C LYS A 61 -7.23 -3.96 -6.08
N LYS A 62 -6.81 -4.29 -7.29
CA LYS A 62 -5.54 -3.84 -7.85
C LYS A 62 -5.77 -3.18 -9.19
N ILE A 63 -5.10 -2.07 -9.42
CA ILE A 63 -5.11 -1.36 -10.70
C ILE A 63 -3.69 -1.29 -11.23
N LYS A 64 -3.50 -1.74 -12.46
CA LYS A 64 -2.22 -1.61 -13.14
C LYS A 64 -2.13 -0.21 -13.74
N ILE A 65 -1.12 0.57 -13.34
CA ILE A 65 -0.93 1.93 -13.83
C ILE A 65 -0.09 1.91 -15.11
N ASP A 66 1.03 1.19 -15.08
CA ASP A 66 1.88 0.99 -16.25
C ASP A 66 2.65 -0.33 -16.07
N GLU A 67 3.67 -0.57 -16.92
CA GLU A 67 4.40 -1.85 -16.87
C GLU A 67 5.17 -2.06 -15.58
N GLU A 68 5.51 -1.00 -14.88
CA GLU A 68 6.31 -1.08 -13.65
C GLU A 68 5.53 -0.73 -12.40
N THR A 69 4.37 -0.10 -12.53
CA THR A 69 3.64 0.48 -11.40
C THR A 69 2.24 -0.10 -11.29
N SER A 70 1.85 -0.45 -10.07
CA SER A 70 0.47 -0.84 -9.77
C SER A 70 0.05 -0.24 -8.45
N HIS A 71 -1.25 -0.05 -8.29
CA HIS A 71 -1.85 0.41 -7.04
C HIS A 71 -2.74 -0.67 -6.49
N GLN A 72 -2.60 -0.95 -5.20
CA GLN A 72 -3.44 -1.93 -4.51
C GLN A 72 -4.30 -1.18 -3.50
N PHE A 73 -5.59 -1.43 -3.55
CA PHE A 73 -6.54 -0.80 -2.63
C PHE A 73 -6.64 -1.61 -1.33
N PHE A 74 -6.45 -0.93 -0.24
CA PHE A 74 -6.61 -1.51 1.09
C PHE A 74 -7.75 -0.83 1.83
#